data_954c237865b84903a040a6435c89572d
#
_entry.id   954c237865b84903a040a6435c89572d
#
_cell.length_a   1.000
_cell.length_b   1.000
_cell.length_c   1.000
_cell.angle_alpha   90.00
_cell.angle_beta   90.00
_cell.angle_gamma   90.00
#
_symmetry.space_group_name_H-M   'P 1'
#
loop_
_entity.id
_entity.type
_entity.pdbx_description
1 polymer ?
#
loop_
_entity_poly.entity_id
_entity_poly.type
_entity_poly.pdbx_seq_one_letter_code
_entity_poly.pdbx_strand_id
1 'polypeptide(L)'
;MALSGGKDSLGLLFLLYALRGRGFPNFEIHAIHVGGEFSCGAGIGGEFLAAICRELEVNLIRCVSTQKREDLECYRCSRERRRLIFEAAKEAGATTVAFGHHRDDSAQTLLLNLLHKAEFAANLPKVPMRDYGVTIIRPLIYAAEESLREFAKQYGFARITCQCPVGQNSKRKTVERLIQEIEEHFPHARSNLARAGLLYGSDKAIRP
;
A
#
# COMPACT_ATOMS: atom_id res chain seq x y z
N MET A 1 -6.01 4.48 8.13
CA MET A 1 -5.15 4.23 6.97
C MET A 1 -3.97 3.32 7.34
N ALA A 2 -3.45 2.54 6.40
CA ALA A 2 -2.24 1.75 6.61
C ALA A 2 -0.99 2.65 6.50
N LEU A 3 -0.16 2.70 7.55
CA LEU A 3 1.04 3.52 7.62
C LEU A 3 2.28 2.62 7.76
N SER A 4 2.96 2.34 6.65
CA SER A 4 4.19 1.53 6.66
C SER A 4 5.45 2.36 6.96
N GLY A 5 5.37 3.68 6.84
CA GLY A 5 6.49 4.61 6.92
C GLY A 5 7.26 4.80 5.61
N GLY A 6 6.95 4.02 4.57
CA GLY A 6 7.48 4.28 3.24
C GLY A 6 6.87 5.53 2.59
N LYS A 7 7.55 6.07 1.55
CA LYS A 7 7.17 7.29 0.85
C LYS A 7 5.69 7.36 0.46
N ASP A 8 5.11 6.24 0.00
CA ASP A 8 3.74 6.21 -0.50
C ASP A 8 2.72 6.31 0.63
N SER A 9 2.98 5.64 1.76
CA SER A 9 2.11 5.71 2.93
C SER A 9 2.22 7.03 3.68
N LEU A 10 3.41 7.64 3.72
CA LEU A 10 3.61 8.98 4.26
C LEU A 10 2.95 10.02 3.33
N GLY A 11 3.19 9.93 2.01
CA GLY A 11 2.53 10.78 1.03
C GLY A 11 1.01 10.73 1.14
N LEU A 12 0.45 9.52 1.29
CA LEU A 12 -0.98 9.36 1.53
C LEU A 12 -1.45 10.02 2.82
N LEU A 13 -0.69 9.89 3.93
CA LEU A 13 -1.02 10.53 5.20
C LEU A 13 -1.09 12.06 5.06
N PHE A 14 -0.08 12.68 4.45
CA PHE A 14 -0.04 14.12 4.24
C PHE A 14 -1.16 14.61 3.31
N LEU A 15 -1.45 13.86 2.24
CA LEU A 15 -2.56 14.21 1.34
C LEU A 15 -3.91 14.13 2.02
N LEU A 16 -4.17 13.07 2.79
CA LEU A 16 -5.42 12.94 3.56
C LEU A 16 -5.54 14.05 4.60
N TYR A 17 -4.45 14.37 5.29
CA TYR A 17 -4.41 15.49 6.23
C TYR A 17 -4.73 16.83 5.55
N ALA A 18 -4.12 17.09 4.39
CA ALA A 18 -4.35 18.33 3.64
C ALA A 18 -5.78 18.44 3.09
N LEU A 19 -6.48 17.33 2.84
CA LEU A 19 -7.87 17.30 2.40
C LEU A 19 -8.87 17.53 3.54
N ARG A 20 -8.48 17.29 4.78
CA ARG A 20 -9.33 17.45 5.96
C ARG A 20 -9.79 18.92 6.10
N GLY A 21 -11.10 19.13 6.08
CA GLY A 21 -11.68 20.47 6.23
C GLY A 21 -11.65 21.37 4.98
N ARG A 22 -11.23 20.86 3.81
CA ARG A 22 -11.18 21.61 2.54
C ARG A 22 -12.29 21.24 1.56
N GLY A 23 -13.54 21.35 1.99
CA GLY A 23 -14.69 21.04 1.11
C GLY A 23 -14.98 19.55 0.93
N PHE A 24 -14.20 18.68 1.56
CA PHE A 24 -14.52 17.26 1.68
C PHE A 24 -15.42 17.00 2.90
N PRO A 25 -16.22 15.93 2.89
CA PRO A 25 -16.93 15.51 4.09
C PRO A 25 -15.96 15.37 5.27
N ASN A 26 -16.41 15.72 6.47
CA ASN A 26 -15.61 15.53 7.66
C ASN A 26 -15.26 14.06 7.83
N PHE A 27 -13.99 13.76 8.03
CA PHE A 27 -13.49 12.43 8.34
C PHE A 27 -12.34 12.51 9.35
N GLU A 28 -12.25 11.50 10.17
CA GLU A 28 -11.13 11.29 11.08
C GLU A 28 -10.08 10.38 10.46
N ILE A 29 -8.82 10.60 10.80
CA ILE A 29 -7.71 9.80 10.33
C ILE A 29 -7.12 9.03 11.50
N HIS A 30 -7.16 7.70 11.41
CA HIS A 30 -6.40 6.81 12.26
C HIS A 30 -5.28 6.18 11.43
N ALA A 31 -4.03 6.36 11.83
CA ALA A 31 -2.87 5.73 11.20
C ALA A 31 -2.59 4.39 11.87
N ILE A 32 -2.57 3.30 11.11
CA ILE A 32 -2.32 1.96 11.63
C ILE A 32 -0.96 1.48 11.13
N HIS A 33 -0.02 1.29 12.04
CA HIS A 33 1.31 0.77 11.77
C HIS A 33 1.45 -0.66 12.28
N VAL A 34 1.87 -1.57 11.40
CA VAL A 34 2.20 -2.95 11.77
C VAL A 34 3.71 -3.08 11.84
N GLY A 35 4.24 -3.10 13.04
CA GLY A 35 5.64 -3.39 13.35
C GLY A 35 5.92 -4.90 13.42
N GLY A 36 7.14 -5.26 13.83
CA GLY A 36 7.63 -6.60 13.98
C GLY A 36 9.01 -6.78 13.35
N GLU A 37 9.74 -7.80 13.76
CA GLU A 37 11.15 -8.01 13.39
C GLU A 37 11.35 -8.05 11.86
N PHE A 38 10.41 -8.63 11.12
CA PHE A 38 10.49 -8.82 9.66
C PHE A 38 9.42 -8.05 8.90
N SER A 39 8.73 -7.10 9.52
CA SER A 39 7.75 -6.29 8.79
C SER A 39 8.44 -5.33 7.81
N CYS A 40 7.75 -5.00 6.69
CA CYS A 40 8.19 -3.89 5.85
C CYS A 40 8.11 -2.60 6.69
N GLY A 41 9.23 -1.99 6.99
CA GLY A 41 9.31 -0.90 7.95
C GLY A 41 9.94 -1.28 9.29
N ALA A 42 10.44 -2.51 9.44
CA ALA A 42 11.13 -2.96 10.65
C ALA A 42 12.32 -2.10 11.09
N GLY A 43 12.85 -1.24 10.26
CA GLY A 43 13.92 -0.30 10.59
C GLY A 43 13.45 1.13 10.88
N ILE A 44 12.14 1.41 10.78
CA ILE A 44 11.61 2.73 11.11
C ILE A 44 11.30 2.72 12.58
N GLY A 45 12.08 3.47 13.33
CA GLY A 45 11.78 3.65 14.74
C GLY A 45 10.33 4.10 14.90
N GLY A 46 9.53 3.32 15.64
CA GLY A 46 8.13 3.66 15.90
C GLY A 46 7.96 5.08 16.45
N GLU A 47 9.01 5.65 16.99
CA GLU A 47 9.09 7.04 17.48
C GLU A 47 9.02 8.09 16.34
N PHE A 48 9.64 7.82 15.19
CA PHE A 48 9.55 8.70 14.02
C PHE A 48 8.10 8.84 13.52
N LEU A 49 7.41 7.71 13.37
CA LEU A 49 6.00 7.72 12.96
C LEU A 49 5.10 8.34 14.03
N ALA A 50 5.41 8.11 15.32
CA ALA A 50 4.67 8.74 16.41
C ALA A 50 4.85 10.25 16.43
N ALA A 51 6.06 10.76 16.17
CA ALA A 51 6.31 12.20 16.07
C ALA A 51 5.49 12.83 14.92
N ILE A 52 5.53 12.25 13.72
CA ILE A 52 4.73 12.73 12.58
C ILE A 52 3.23 12.72 12.91
N CYS A 53 2.72 11.62 13.43
CA CYS A 53 1.29 11.51 13.76
C CYS A 53 0.88 12.53 14.83
N ARG A 54 1.75 12.82 15.81
CA ARG A 54 1.51 13.83 16.85
C ARG A 54 1.43 15.23 16.24
N GLU A 55 2.37 15.60 15.38
CA GLU A 55 2.38 16.90 14.68
C GLU A 55 1.14 17.11 13.80
N LEU A 56 0.63 16.03 13.21
CA LEU A 56 -0.57 16.08 12.37
C LEU A 56 -1.88 15.86 13.17
N GLU A 57 -1.80 15.71 14.48
CA GLU A 57 -2.95 15.38 15.34
C GLU A 57 -3.72 14.14 14.83
N VAL A 58 -2.97 13.11 14.39
CA VAL A 58 -3.50 11.85 13.89
C VAL A 58 -3.25 10.75 14.91
N ASN A 59 -4.29 10.00 15.27
CA ASN A 59 -4.16 8.87 16.18
C ASN A 59 -3.33 7.75 15.54
N LEU A 60 -2.24 7.32 16.19
CA LEU A 60 -1.40 6.22 15.76
C LEU A 60 -1.73 4.93 16.52
N ILE A 61 -2.24 3.93 15.82
CA ILE A 61 -2.48 2.59 16.33
C ILE A 61 -1.31 1.69 15.93
N ARG A 62 -0.68 1.04 16.90
CA ARG A 62 0.46 0.15 16.67
C ARG A 62 0.04 -1.30 16.84
N CYS A 63 0.23 -2.11 15.80
CA CYS A 63 0.06 -3.55 15.83
C CYS A 63 1.44 -4.22 15.68
N VAL A 64 1.57 -5.42 16.19
CA VAL A 64 2.81 -6.20 16.09
C VAL A 64 2.53 -7.50 15.36
N SER A 65 3.29 -7.76 14.28
CA SER A 65 3.29 -9.05 13.60
C SER A 65 4.14 -10.04 14.40
N THR A 66 3.60 -11.23 14.57
CA THR A 66 4.27 -12.33 15.31
C THR A 66 5.01 -13.30 14.38
N GLN A 67 5.19 -12.94 13.09
CA GLN A 67 5.87 -13.82 12.13
C GLN A 67 7.30 -14.09 12.53
N LYS A 68 7.67 -15.36 12.48
CA LYS A 68 9.03 -15.84 12.75
C LYS A 68 9.83 -15.93 11.45
N ARG A 69 11.17 -15.92 11.58
CA ARG A 69 12.10 -15.97 10.43
C ARG A 69 11.91 -17.22 9.56
N GLU A 70 11.62 -18.35 10.18
CA GLU A 70 11.41 -19.64 9.52
C GLU A 70 10.15 -19.70 8.65
N ASP A 71 9.14 -18.86 8.96
CA ASP A 71 7.85 -18.79 8.27
C ASP A 71 7.77 -17.62 7.27
N LEU A 72 8.89 -16.96 6.99
CA LEU A 72 8.92 -15.78 6.15
C LEU A 72 8.54 -16.09 4.70
N GLU A 73 7.32 -15.77 4.36
CA GLU A 73 6.80 -15.78 3.00
C GLU A 73 6.08 -14.47 2.71
N CYS A 74 6.41 -13.79 1.59
CA CYS A 74 5.82 -12.49 1.25
C CYS A 74 4.28 -12.51 1.22
N TYR A 75 3.68 -13.59 0.76
CA TYR A 75 2.23 -13.70 0.69
C TYR A 75 1.60 -13.82 2.08
N ARG A 76 2.12 -14.68 2.95
CA ARG A 76 1.66 -14.83 4.34
C ARG A 76 1.83 -13.54 5.13
N CYS A 77 3.02 -12.92 5.02
CA CYS A 77 3.29 -11.62 5.64
C CYS A 77 2.29 -10.55 5.21
N SER A 78 2.02 -10.45 3.91
CA SER A 78 1.04 -9.49 3.40
C SER A 78 -0.39 -9.75 3.91
N ARG A 79 -0.79 -11.02 4.00
CA ARG A 79 -2.13 -11.39 4.53
C ARG A 79 -2.26 -11.08 6.00
N GLU A 80 -1.27 -11.48 6.82
CA GLU A 80 -1.29 -11.19 8.26
C GLU A 80 -1.36 -9.69 8.53
N ARG A 81 -0.51 -8.90 7.87
CA ARG A 81 -0.53 -7.45 8.03
C ARG A 81 -1.87 -6.82 7.66
N ARG A 82 -2.50 -7.29 6.57
CA ARG A 82 -3.84 -6.81 6.21
C ARG A 82 -4.87 -7.17 7.27
N ARG A 83 -4.83 -8.39 7.80
CA ARG A 83 -5.71 -8.83 8.88
C ARG A 83 -5.59 -7.91 10.09
N LEU A 84 -4.37 -7.69 10.58
CA LEU A 84 -4.08 -6.80 11.72
C LEU A 84 -4.57 -5.37 11.48
N ILE A 85 -4.37 -4.84 10.26
CA ILE A 85 -4.86 -3.51 9.89
C ILE A 85 -6.39 -3.45 9.90
N PHE A 86 -7.08 -4.47 9.40
CA PHE A 86 -8.54 -4.49 9.35
C PHE A 86 -9.15 -4.65 10.75
N GLU A 87 -8.57 -5.51 11.58
CA GLU A 87 -8.98 -5.69 12.97
C GLU A 87 -8.82 -4.37 13.74
N ALA A 88 -7.65 -3.74 13.69
CA ALA A 88 -7.41 -2.46 14.34
C ALA A 88 -8.31 -1.32 13.80
N ALA A 89 -8.60 -1.31 12.50
CA ALA A 89 -9.54 -0.34 11.92
C ALA A 89 -10.96 -0.55 12.47
N LYS A 90 -11.41 -1.78 12.56
CA LYS A 90 -12.73 -2.13 13.12
C LYS A 90 -12.83 -1.75 14.60
N GLU A 91 -11.81 -2.04 15.40
CA GLU A 91 -11.73 -1.66 16.82
C GLU A 91 -11.78 -0.14 17.01
N ALA A 92 -11.18 0.62 16.09
CA ALA A 92 -11.24 2.07 16.05
C ALA A 92 -12.57 2.63 15.49
N GLY A 93 -13.57 1.78 15.18
CA GLY A 93 -14.84 2.19 14.60
C GLY A 93 -14.77 2.62 13.13
N ALA A 94 -13.63 2.42 12.44
CA ALA A 94 -13.46 2.82 11.05
C ALA A 94 -14.04 1.78 10.08
N THR A 95 -14.84 2.23 9.12
CA THR A 95 -15.42 1.40 8.05
C THR A 95 -14.61 1.43 6.75
N THR A 96 -13.59 2.30 6.69
CA THR A 96 -12.77 2.52 5.49
C THR A 96 -11.30 2.44 5.82
N VAL A 97 -10.54 1.67 5.02
CA VAL A 97 -9.09 1.54 5.16
C VAL A 97 -8.39 2.02 3.88
N ALA A 98 -7.64 3.11 3.98
CA ALA A 98 -6.87 3.66 2.88
C ALA A 98 -5.47 3.02 2.80
N PHE A 99 -5.07 2.57 1.60
CA PHE A 99 -3.74 2.06 1.28
C PHE A 99 -3.02 2.97 0.28
N GLY A 100 -1.71 3.13 0.46
CA GLY A 100 -0.84 3.94 -0.40
C GLY A 100 -0.44 3.27 -1.72
N HIS A 101 -1.25 2.36 -2.26
CA HIS A 101 -0.97 1.77 -3.57
C HIS A 101 -1.21 2.81 -4.67
N HIS A 102 -0.29 2.86 -5.63
CA HIS A 102 -0.29 3.81 -6.73
C HIS A 102 -0.45 3.12 -8.10
N ARG A 103 -0.42 3.90 -9.19
CA ARG A 103 -0.63 3.42 -10.56
C ARG A 103 0.32 2.28 -10.93
N ASP A 104 1.59 2.43 -10.61
CA ASP A 104 2.63 1.46 -10.98
C ASP A 104 2.48 0.15 -10.21
N ASP A 105 2.01 0.18 -8.95
CA ASP A 105 1.62 -1.03 -8.22
C ASP A 105 0.48 -1.79 -8.90
N SER A 106 -0.46 -1.07 -9.54
CA SER A 106 -1.56 -1.71 -10.27
C SER A 106 -1.05 -2.42 -11.51
N ALA A 107 -0.15 -1.79 -12.28
CA ALA A 107 0.50 -2.41 -13.44
C ALA A 107 1.28 -3.68 -13.05
N GLN A 108 2.11 -3.58 -12.00
CA GLN A 108 2.87 -4.73 -11.48
C GLN A 108 1.94 -5.86 -11.01
N THR A 109 0.85 -5.52 -10.33
CA THR A 109 -0.10 -6.52 -9.80
C THR A 109 -0.83 -7.21 -10.94
N LEU A 110 -1.26 -6.49 -11.96
CA LEU A 110 -1.89 -7.06 -13.14
C LEU A 110 -0.95 -8.03 -13.86
N LEU A 111 0.26 -7.58 -14.20
CA LEU A 111 1.21 -8.41 -14.93
C LEU A 111 1.63 -9.63 -14.10
N LEU A 112 1.84 -9.48 -12.80
CA LEU A 112 2.14 -10.59 -11.90
C LEU A 112 1.03 -11.65 -11.90
N ASN A 113 -0.24 -11.22 -11.81
CA ASN A 113 -1.38 -12.13 -11.79
C ASN A 113 -1.58 -12.82 -13.15
N LEU A 114 -1.41 -12.10 -14.25
CA LEU A 114 -1.46 -12.69 -15.59
C LEU A 114 -0.39 -13.78 -15.79
N LEU A 115 0.87 -13.47 -15.45
CA LEU A 115 1.99 -14.39 -15.69
C LEU A 115 2.04 -15.56 -14.71
N HIS A 116 1.57 -15.35 -13.47
CA HIS A 116 1.72 -16.37 -12.42
C HIS A 116 0.45 -17.18 -12.17
N LYS A 117 -0.72 -16.67 -12.54
CA LYS A 117 -2.02 -17.27 -12.18
C LYS A 117 -3.05 -17.31 -13.32
N ALA A 118 -2.70 -16.80 -14.50
CA ALA A 118 -3.64 -16.60 -15.61
C ALA A 118 -4.90 -15.80 -15.22
N GLU A 119 -4.73 -14.79 -14.31
CA GLU A 119 -5.84 -13.99 -13.80
C GLU A 119 -5.69 -12.53 -14.21
N PHE A 120 -6.72 -11.97 -14.83
CA PHE A 120 -6.80 -10.54 -15.14
C PHE A 120 -7.30 -9.79 -13.90
N ALA A 121 -6.43 -9.63 -12.91
CA ALA A 121 -6.75 -9.02 -11.62
C ALA A 121 -5.70 -7.97 -11.23
N ALA A 122 -6.16 -6.78 -10.84
CA ALA A 122 -5.35 -5.63 -10.48
C ALA A 122 -5.77 -5.03 -9.14
N ASN A 123 -5.07 -3.99 -8.71
CA ASN A 123 -5.48 -3.18 -7.58
C ASN A 123 -6.60 -2.23 -8.02
N LEU A 124 -7.83 -2.43 -7.54
CA LEU A 124 -8.96 -1.54 -7.82
C LEU A 124 -8.99 -0.36 -6.82
N PRO A 125 -9.56 0.80 -7.22
CA PRO A 125 -9.66 1.99 -6.37
C PRO A 125 -10.41 1.76 -5.06
N LYS A 126 -11.47 0.95 -5.12
CA LYS A 126 -12.37 0.66 -3.99
C LYS A 126 -12.75 -0.82 -3.99
N VAL A 127 -12.61 -1.48 -2.83
CA VAL A 127 -12.90 -2.91 -2.66
C VAL A 127 -13.55 -3.16 -1.33
N PRO A 128 -14.81 -3.65 -1.28
CA PRO A 128 -15.45 -4.06 -0.04
C PRO A 128 -14.84 -5.38 0.47
N MET A 129 -14.39 -5.38 1.71
CA MET A 129 -13.88 -6.56 2.42
C MET A 129 -14.98 -7.04 3.37
N ARG A 130 -15.94 -7.83 2.85
CA ARG A 130 -17.16 -8.21 3.56
C ARG A 130 -16.88 -8.95 4.87
N ASP A 131 -15.91 -9.86 4.88
CA ASP A 131 -15.55 -10.67 6.06
C ASP A 131 -15.03 -9.81 7.22
N TYR A 132 -14.46 -8.65 6.91
CA TYR A 132 -13.93 -7.70 7.90
C TYR A 132 -14.84 -6.52 8.19
N GLY A 133 -15.90 -6.33 7.41
CA GLY A 133 -16.81 -5.20 7.54
C GLY A 133 -16.17 -3.85 7.19
N VAL A 134 -15.08 -3.84 6.42
CA VAL A 134 -14.38 -2.62 6.00
C VAL A 134 -14.31 -2.51 4.48
N THR A 135 -14.15 -1.30 3.99
CA THR A 135 -13.90 -1.04 2.56
C THR A 135 -12.46 -0.54 2.37
N ILE A 136 -11.71 -1.21 1.51
CA ILE A 136 -10.40 -0.70 1.08
C ILE A 136 -10.62 0.43 0.08
N ILE A 137 -9.86 1.51 0.24
CA ILE A 137 -9.71 2.55 -0.77
C ILE A 137 -8.22 2.76 -1.11
N ARG A 138 -7.95 3.20 -2.34
CA ARG A 138 -6.60 3.50 -2.82
C ARG A 138 -6.57 4.88 -3.47
N PRO A 139 -6.48 5.96 -2.67
CA PRO A 139 -6.55 7.32 -3.19
C PRO A 139 -5.46 7.66 -4.21
N LEU A 140 -4.28 7.01 -4.11
CA LEU A 140 -3.13 7.23 -4.98
C LEU A 140 -3.13 6.38 -6.25
N ILE A 141 -4.18 5.58 -6.52
CA ILE A 141 -4.17 4.56 -7.57
C ILE A 141 -3.95 5.11 -8.99
N TYR A 142 -4.23 6.39 -9.21
CA TYR A 142 -4.02 7.09 -10.49
C TYR A 142 -2.68 7.85 -10.53
N ALA A 143 -2.01 8.03 -9.39
CA ALA A 143 -0.73 8.73 -9.31
C ALA A 143 0.41 7.85 -9.83
N ALA A 144 1.33 8.45 -10.59
CA ALA A 144 2.58 7.79 -10.98
C ALA A 144 3.54 7.68 -9.77
N GLU A 145 4.32 6.62 -9.70
CA GLU A 145 5.34 6.48 -8.65
C GLU A 145 6.33 7.63 -8.65
N GLU A 146 6.70 8.14 -9.83
CA GLU A 146 7.62 9.26 -9.98
C GLU A 146 7.11 10.52 -9.27
N SER A 147 5.85 10.88 -9.47
CA SER A 147 5.24 12.04 -8.78
C SER A 147 5.29 11.87 -7.25
N LEU A 148 5.11 10.65 -6.76
CA LEU A 148 5.22 10.36 -5.32
C LEU A 148 6.67 10.42 -4.82
N ARG A 149 7.65 10.07 -5.66
CA ARG A 149 9.07 10.22 -5.35
C ARG A 149 9.47 11.70 -5.26
N GLU A 150 9.02 12.51 -6.21
CA GLU A 150 9.26 13.95 -6.20
C GLU A 150 8.66 14.61 -4.97
N PHE A 151 7.40 14.28 -4.65
CA PHE A 151 6.74 14.73 -3.44
C PHE A 151 7.54 14.33 -2.18
N ALA A 152 7.92 13.07 -2.06
CA ALA A 152 8.70 12.58 -0.93
C ALA A 152 10.05 13.28 -0.80
N LYS A 153 10.71 13.60 -1.92
CA LYS A 153 11.97 14.35 -1.94
C LYS A 153 11.80 15.78 -1.45
N GLN A 154 10.74 16.48 -1.88
CA GLN A 154 10.45 17.85 -1.45
C GLN A 154 10.19 17.95 0.06
N TYR A 155 9.55 16.95 0.65
CA TYR A 155 9.24 16.92 2.09
C TYR A 155 10.28 16.16 2.92
N GLY A 156 11.41 15.76 2.34
CA GLY A 156 12.50 15.12 3.06
C GLY A 156 12.15 13.73 3.63
N PHE A 157 11.18 13.02 3.04
CA PHE A 157 10.83 11.69 3.51
C PHE A 157 11.97 10.71 3.27
N ALA A 158 12.40 10.04 4.34
CA ALA A 158 13.44 9.03 4.23
C ALA A 158 13.01 7.90 3.26
N ARG A 159 13.92 7.47 2.40
CA ARG A 159 13.69 6.31 1.55
C ARG A 159 13.76 5.04 2.37
N ILE A 160 12.61 4.53 2.76
CA ILE A 160 12.53 3.29 3.51
C ILE A 160 12.30 2.16 2.52
N THR A 161 13.27 1.28 2.42
CA THR A 161 13.20 0.08 1.59
C THR A 161 12.97 -1.14 2.48
N CYS A 162 12.23 -2.11 1.97
CA CYS A 162 12.05 -3.39 2.65
C CYS A 162 13.41 -4.07 2.87
N GLN A 163 13.78 -4.30 4.12
CA GLN A 163 15.02 -4.98 4.51
C GLN A 163 14.83 -6.51 4.64
N CYS A 164 13.60 -7.00 4.46
CA CYS A 164 13.31 -8.42 4.51
C CYS A 164 14.09 -9.19 3.42
N PRO A 165 14.87 -10.22 3.76
CA PRO A 165 15.66 -10.97 2.78
C PRO A 165 14.80 -11.63 1.69
N VAL A 166 13.59 -12.08 2.02
CA VAL A 166 12.63 -12.64 1.05
C VAL A 166 12.07 -11.56 0.12
N GLY A 167 11.87 -10.34 0.62
CA GLY A 167 11.38 -9.20 -0.17
C GLY A 167 12.38 -8.72 -1.23
N GLN A 168 13.68 -8.93 -0.99
CA GLN A 168 14.74 -8.53 -1.93
C GLN A 168 14.67 -9.30 -3.26
N ASN A 169 14.27 -10.57 -3.25
CA ASN A 169 14.15 -11.45 -4.41
C ASN A 169 12.68 -11.76 -4.78
N SER A 170 11.78 -10.83 -4.47
CA SER A 170 10.36 -11.06 -4.70
C SER A 170 9.99 -11.07 -6.19
N LYS A 171 8.98 -11.87 -6.56
CA LYS A 171 8.39 -11.90 -7.92
C LYS A 171 7.95 -10.51 -8.39
N ARG A 172 7.57 -9.62 -7.48
CA ARG A 172 7.23 -8.23 -7.81
C ARG A 172 8.42 -7.46 -8.39
N LYS A 173 9.64 -7.66 -7.87
CA LYS A 173 10.85 -7.05 -8.44
C LYS A 173 11.19 -7.62 -9.82
N THR A 174 10.94 -8.90 -10.04
CA THR A 174 11.08 -9.51 -11.37
C THR A 174 10.12 -8.87 -12.37
N VAL A 175 8.85 -8.74 -11.99
CA VAL A 175 7.82 -8.09 -12.83
C VAL A 175 8.16 -6.62 -13.10
N GLU A 176 8.72 -5.91 -12.13
CA GLU A 176 9.15 -4.51 -12.34
C GLU A 176 10.22 -4.41 -13.42
N ARG A 177 11.23 -5.30 -13.40
CA ARG A 177 12.26 -5.35 -14.46
C ARG A 177 11.66 -5.67 -15.82
N LEU A 178 10.76 -6.64 -15.89
CA LEU A 178 10.06 -6.97 -17.13
C LEU A 178 9.25 -5.78 -17.68
N ILE A 179 8.58 -5.02 -16.82
CA ILE A 179 7.87 -3.83 -17.27
C ILE A 179 8.87 -2.80 -17.83
N GLN A 180 10.02 -2.60 -17.19
CA GLN A 180 11.07 -1.70 -17.69
C GLN A 180 11.59 -2.13 -19.06
N GLU A 181 11.88 -3.42 -19.26
CA GLU A 181 12.28 -3.99 -20.54
C GLU A 181 11.19 -3.79 -21.63
N ILE A 182 9.93 -4.00 -21.27
CA ILE A 182 8.81 -3.74 -22.21
C ILE A 182 8.71 -2.24 -22.55
N GLU A 183 8.97 -1.35 -21.61
CA GLU A 183 8.92 0.10 -21.83
C GLU A 183 9.99 0.60 -22.82
N GLU A 184 11.10 -0.12 -23.00
CA GLU A 184 12.11 0.18 -24.03
C GLU A 184 11.52 0.08 -25.45
N HIS A 185 10.54 -0.81 -25.66
CA HIS A 185 9.88 -1.02 -26.95
C HIS A 185 8.49 -0.36 -27.02
N PHE A 186 7.82 -0.24 -25.88
CA PHE A 186 6.46 0.32 -25.75
C PHE A 186 6.43 1.36 -24.62
N PRO A 187 6.80 2.63 -24.87
CA PRO A 187 6.99 3.65 -23.83
C PRO A 187 5.79 3.88 -22.90
N HIS A 188 4.58 3.51 -23.33
CA HIS A 188 3.37 3.64 -22.53
C HIS A 188 2.89 2.33 -21.88
N ALA A 189 3.69 1.27 -21.91
CA ALA A 189 3.30 -0.07 -21.45
C ALA A 189 2.79 -0.05 -19.99
N ARG A 190 3.56 0.57 -19.08
CA ARG A 190 3.18 0.69 -17.65
C ARG A 190 1.83 1.37 -17.46
N SER A 191 1.63 2.51 -18.08
CA SER A 191 0.38 3.26 -17.97
C SER A 191 -0.80 2.52 -18.59
N ASN A 192 -0.57 1.84 -19.72
CA ASN A 192 -1.59 1.03 -20.39
C ASN A 192 -1.95 -0.22 -19.57
N LEU A 193 -0.98 -0.92 -18.99
CA LEU A 193 -1.22 -2.03 -18.06
C LEU A 193 -2.06 -1.59 -16.86
N ALA A 194 -1.67 -0.48 -16.22
CA ALA A 194 -2.42 0.06 -15.10
C ALA A 194 -3.86 0.41 -15.50
N ARG A 195 -4.04 1.11 -16.62
CA ARG A 195 -5.36 1.49 -17.15
C ARG A 195 -6.21 0.27 -17.49
N ALA A 196 -5.64 -0.72 -18.16
CA ALA A 196 -6.34 -1.96 -18.47
C ALA A 196 -6.80 -2.68 -17.20
N GLY A 197 -5.92 -2.77 -16.20
CA GLY A 197 -6.24 -3.34 -14.90
C GLY A 197 -7.35 -2.61 -14.16
N LEU A 198 -7.42 -1.27 -14.26
CA LEU A 198 -8.47 -0.47 -13.65
C LEU A 198 -9.83 -0.59 -14.36
N LEU A 199 -9.81 -0.70 -15.69
CA LEU A 199 -11.04 -0.76 -16.50
C LEU A 199 -11.65 -2.17 -16.57
N TYR A 200 -10.81 -3.18 -16.68
CA TYR A 200 -11.24 -4.55 -16.99
C TYR A 200 -10.80 -5.58 -15.95
N GLY A 201 -9.93 -5.19 -15.02
CA GLY A 201 -9.43 -6.09 -13.98
C GLY A 201 -10.47 -6.38 -12.91
N SER A 202 -10.39 -7.57 -12.35
CA SER A 202 -11.12 -7.93 -11.14
C SER A 202 -10.22 -7.80 -9.91
N ASP A 203 -10.78 -7.41 -8.77
CA ASP A 203 -10.14 -7.65 -7.48
C ASP A 203 -10.60 -9.01 -6.95
N LYS A 204 -9.64 -9.86 -6.56
CA LYS A 204 -9.94 -11.20 -6.03
C LYS A 204 -10.76 -11.20 -4.76
N ALA A 205 -10.73 -10.10 -4.02
CA ALA A 205 -11.55 -9.94 -2.82
C ALA A 205 -13.06 -9.88 -3.11
N ILE A 206 -13.46 -9.69 -4.38
CA ILE A 206 -14.86 -9.60 -4.80
C ILE A 206 -15.37 -10.97 -5.30
N ARG A 207 -14.50 -11.93 -5.55
CA ARG A 207 -14.94 -13.27 -5.97
C ARG A 207 -15.46 -14.04 -4.76
N PRO A 208 -16.66 -14.65 -4.87
CA PRO A 208 -17.20 -15.53 -3.85
C PRO A 208 -16.29 -16.74 -3.62
#